data_b54641c1df4619ad0a1c7e0d30585840
#
_entry.id   b54641c1df4619ad0a1c7e0d30585840
#
_cell.length_a   1.000
_cell.length_b   1.000
_cell.length_c   1.000
_cell.angle_alpha   90.00
_cell.angle_beta   90.00
_cell.angle_gamma   90.00
#
_symmetry.space_group_name_H-M   'P 1'
#
loop_
_entity.id
_entity.type
_entity.pdbx_description
1 polymer ?
#
loop_
_entity_poly.entity_id
_entity_poly.type
_entity_poly.pdbx_seq_one_letter_code
_entity_poly.pdbx_strand_id
1 'polypeptide(L)'
;HTQAMTAPAVYATSARLLDGEGAGEWRMSVTSFCKNPTFDGSALTLETHIMDFSGDIYGRELEVRFLAKLRQDRRFDGLDALIAQLHADMDERRRLPL
;
A
#
# COMPACT_ATOMS: atom_id res chain seq x y z
N HIS A 1 10.67 7.04 -9.77
CA HIS A 1 11.33 8.29 -9.50
C HIS A 1 10.95 8.83 -8.13
N THR A 2 11.94 9.28 -7.37
CA THR A 2 11.70 9.59 -5.96
C THR A 2 10.79 10.79 -5.74
N GLN A 3 10.75 11.75 -6.63
CA GLN A 3 9.91 12.93 -6.42
C GLN A 3 8.43 12.62 -6.41
N ALA A 4 7.99 11.65 -7.20
CA ALA A 4 6.59 11.27 -7.22
C ALA A 4 6.13 10.68 -5.90
N MET A 5 7.06 10.28 -5.03
CA MET A 5 6.76 9.59 -3.79
C MET A 5 7.13 10.41 -2.55
N THR A 6 7.41 11.70 -2.71
CA THR A 6 7.77 12.53 -1.56
C THR A 6 6.58 13.01 -0.76
N ALA A 7 5.40 13.06 -1.37
CA ALA A 7 4.19 13.49 -0.70
C ALA A 7 3.40 12.28 -0.22
N PRO A 8 2.84 12.31 0.99
CA PRO A 8 2.00 11.21 1.48
C PRO A 8 0.84 10.95 0.53
N ALA A 9 0.67 9.69 0.16
CA ALA A 9 -0.36 9.30 -0.80
C ALA A 9 -0.61 7.80 -0.73
N VAL A 10 -1.71 7.38 -1.36
CA VAL A 10 -2.07 5.97 -1.48
C VAL A 10 -2.04 5.63 -2.96
N TYR A 11 -1.39 4.53 -3.29
CA TYR A 11 -1.13 4.12 -4.67
C TYR A 11 -1.73 2.75 -4.97
N ALA A 12 -2.24 2.61 -6.18
CA ALA A 12 -2.54 1.30 -6.74
C ALA A 12 -1.22 0.66 -7.14
N THR A 13 -1.00 -0.55 -6.66
CA THR A 13 0.25 -1.26 -6.90
C THR A 13 -0.02 -2.71 -7.26
N SER A 14 1.01 -3.37 -7.77
CA SER A 14 1.05 -4.81 -7.87
C SER A 14 2.24 -5.30 -7.06
N ALA A 15 2.06 -6.37 -6.33
CA ALA A 15 3.10 -6.90 -5.45
C ALA A 15 3.36 -8.36 -5.74
N ARG A 16 4.60 -8.76 -5.58
CA ARG A 16 5.03 -10.12 -5.82
C ARG A 16 6.04 -10.53 -4.76
N LEU A 17 5.80 -11.67 -4.13
CA LEU A 17 6.77 -12.24 -3.19
C LEU A 17 7.91 -12.85 -3.99
N LEU A 18 9.14 -12.66 -3.54
CA LEU A 18 10.32 -13.12 -4.27
C LEU A 18 10.78 -14.49 -3.83
N ASP A 19 10.33 -14.96 -2.68
CA ASP A 19 10.71 -16.27 -2.16
C ASP A 19 9.55 -16.90 -1.40
N GLY A 20 9.65 -18.19 -1.16
CA GLY A 20 8.70 -18.92 -0.35
C GLY A 20 7.40 -19.25 -1.08
N GLU A 21 6.40 -19.65 -0.30
CA GLU A 21 5.11 -20.05 -0.84
C GLU A 21 4.40 -18.85 -1.46
N GLY A 22 3.85 -19.06 -2.65
CA GLY A 22 3.16 -18.02 -3.38
C GLY A 22 4.06 -17.07 -4.15
N ALA A 23 5.36 -17.35 -4.19
CA ALA A 23 6.33 -16.46 -4.86
C ALA A 23 6.13 -16.44 -6.36
N GLY A 24 6.53 -15.32 -6.96
CA GLY A 24 6.55 -15.16 -8.42
C GLY A 24 5.25 -14.71 -9.04
N GLU A 25 4.17 -14.72 -8.31
CA GLU A 25 2.86 -14.34 -8.82
C GLU A 25 2.55 -12.89 -8.45
N TRP A 26 2.24 -12.07 -9.45
CA TRP A 26 1.80 -10.70 -9.19
C TRP A 26 0.40 -10.70 -8.63
N ARG A 27 0.21 -9.90 -7.57
CA ARG A 27 -1.08 -9.77 -6.90
C ARG A 27 -1.46 -8.30 -6.81
N MET A 28 -2.74 -8.02 -6.88
CA MET A 28 -3.23 -6.66 -6.67
C MET A 28 -2.91 -6.22 -5.26
N SER A 29 -2.47 -4.98 -5.11
CA SER A 29 -2.11 -4.42 -3.82
C SER A 29 -2.38 -2.93 -3.78
N VAL A 30 -2.39 -2.41 -2.56
CA VAL A 30 -2.51 -0.98 -2.28
C VAL A 30 -1.33 -0.61 -1.39
N THR A 31 -0.61 0.43 -1.78
CA THR A 31 0.56 0.89 -1.04
C THR A 31 0.32 2.28 -0.51
N SER A 32 0.50 2.46 0.79
CA SER A 32 0.39 3.75 1.46
C SER A 32 1.78 4.29 1.75
N PHE A 33 2.00 5.54 1.37
CA PHE A 33 3.21 6.27 1.69
C PHE A 33 2.80 7.37 2.65
N CYS A 34 3.07 7.18 3.93
CA CYS A 34 2.52 7.99 5.00
C CYS A 34 3.61 8.57 5.88
N LYS A 35 3.27 9.68 6.53
CA LYS A 35 4.16 10.36 7.45
C LYS A 35 3.78 9.98 8.87
N ASN A 36 4.70 9.34 9.58
CA ASN A 36 4.46 8.94 10.97
C ASN A 36 5.33 9.74 11.91
N PRO A 37 4.77 10.30 13.00
CA PRO A 37 5.57 11.00 14.00
C PRO A 37 6.48 10.04 14.74
N THR A 38 7.68 10.52 15.07
CA THR A 38 8.65 9.76 15.85
C THR A 38 9.23 10.68 16.93
N PHE A 39 10.12 10.13 17.78
CA PHE A 39 10.80 10.93 18.78
C PHE A 39 11.58 12.09 18.16
N ASP A 40 12.18 11.87 17.03
CA ASP A 40 13.06 12.84 16.38
C ASP A 40 12.34 13.68 15.34
N GLY A 41 11.02 13.61 15.29
CA GLY A 41 10.21 14.35 14.33
C GLY A 41 9.26 13.46 13.57
N SER A 42 9.39 13.41 12.25
CA SER A 42 8.52 12.60 11.40
C SER A 42 9.35 11.68 10.55
N ALA A 43 8.84 10.48 10.32
CA ALA A 43 9.42 9.54 9.38
C ALA A 43 8.39 9.18 8.31
N LEU A 44 8.84 9.01 7.08
CA LEU A 44 7.98 8.51 6.02
C LEU A 44 8.04 6.98 6.03
N THR A 45 6.88 6.35 5.97
CA THR A 45 6.78 4.89 5.93
C THR A 45 6.02 4.45 4.71
N LEU A 46 6.40 3.29 4.21
CA LEU A 46 5.75 2.69 3.05
C LEU A 46 5.14 1.37 3.51
N GLU A 47 3.84 1.23 3.36
CA GLU A 47 3.11 0.03 3.77
C GLU A 47 2.33 -0.51 2.59
N THR A 48 2.47 -1.81 2.33
CA THR A 48 1.78 -2.45 1.23
C THR A 48 0.83 -3.51 1.75
N HIS A 49 -0.41 -3.41 1.31
CA HIS A 49 -1.44 -4.41 1.61
C HIS A 49 -1.70 -5.22 0.34
N ILE A 50 -1.42 -6.51 0.39
CA ILE A 50 -1.69 -7.42 -0.73
C ILE A 50 -3.12 -7.91 -0.61
N MET A 51 -3.92 -7.66 -1.64
CA MET A 51 -5.33 -8.02 -1.62
C MET A 51 -5.51 -9.51 -1.87
N ASP A 52 -6.53 -10.07 -1.24
CA ASP A 52 -6.92 -11.47 -1.45
C ASP A 52 -5.78 -12.45 -1.18
N PHE A 53 -4.87 -12.09 -0.30
CA PHE A 53 -3.77 -12.93 0.12
C PHE A 53 -3.83 -13.11 1.63
N SER A 54 -3.78 -14.35 2.06
CA SER A 54 -3.66 -14.68 3.47
C SER A 54 -2.34 -15.40 3.71
N GLY A 55 -1.72 -15.07 4.80
CA GLY A 55 -0.42 -15.64 5.13
C GLY A 55 0.49 -14.57 5.68
N ASP A 56 1.58 -15.00 6.26
CA ASP A 56 2.54 -14.11 6.88
C ASP A 56 3.60 -13.68 5.87
N ILE A 57 3.66 -12.39 5.62
CA ILE A 57 4.66 -11.84 4.71
C ILE A 57 5.78 -11.12 5.47
N TYR A 58 5.74 -11.18 6.80
CA TYR A 58 6.71 -10.49 7.64
C TYR A 58 8.11 -11.06 7.40
N GLY A 59 9.05 -10.17 7.13
CA GLY A 59 10.43 -10.59 6.87
C GLY A 59 10.68 -11.19 5.50
N ARG A 60 9.66 -11.25 4.63
CA ARG A 60 9.83 -11.78 3.27
C ARG A 60 10.13 -10.64 2.31
N GLU A 61 10.90 -10.95 1.29
CA GLU A 61 11.20 -9.97 0.25
C GLU A 61 10.02 -9.79 -0.68
N LEU A 62 9.77 -8.55 -1.07
CA LEU A 62 8.61 -8.18 -1.84
C LEU A 62 9.00 -7.21 -2.94
N GLU A 63 8.55 -7.47 -4.14
CA GLU A 63 8.70 -6.54 -5.24
C GLU A 63 7.37 -5.82 -5.45
N VAL A 64 7.41 -4.49 -5.55
CA VAL A 64 6.21 -3.67 -5.68
C VAL A 64 6.32 -2.81 -6.93
N ARG A 65 5.29 -2.85 -7.76
CA ARG A 65 5.21 -2.04 -8.96
C ARG A 65 4.10 -1.01 -8.79
N PHE A 66 4.44 0.26 -8.90
CA PHE A 66 3.48 1.35 -8.77
C PHE A 66 2.76 1.58 -10.08
N LEU A 67 1.44 1.62 -10.04
CA LEU A 67 0.61 1.77 -11.23
C LEU A 67 -0.01 3.15 -11.34
N ALA A 68 -0.63 3.63 -10.26
CA ALA A 68 -1.34 4.89 -10.27
C ALA A 68 -1.53 5.40 -8.85
N LYS A 69 -1.64 6.72 -8.72
CA LYS A 69 -1.98 7.34 -7.45
C LYS A 69 -3.50 7.28 -7.28
N LEU A 70 -3.96 6.69 -6.18
CA LEU A 70 -5.38 6.60 -5.90
C LEU A 70 -5.90 7.86 -5.22
N ARG A 71 -5.17 8.38 -4.24
CA ARG A 71 -5.56 9.58 -3.51
C ARG A 71 -4.41 10.08 -2.67
N GLN A 72 -4.53 11.30 -2.21
CA GLN A 72 -3.61 11.82 -1.21
C GLN A 72 -3.93 11.23 0.14
N ASP A 73 -2.93 11.19 1.00
CA ASP A 73 -3.12 10.79 2.38
C ASP A 73 -4.03 11.80 3.08
N ARG A 74 -4.83 11.33 4.03
CA ARG A 74 -5.72 12.20 4.78
C ARG A 74 -5.92 11.65 6.18
N ARG A 75 -6.34 12.54 7.07
CA ARG A 75 -6.65 12.20 8.44
C ARG A 75 -8.11 11.76 8.55
N PHE A 76 -8.37 10.81 9.42
CA PHE A 76 -9.72 10.28 9.64
C PHE A 76 -10.16 10.56 11.06
N ASP A 77 -11.45 10.88 11.22
CA ASP A 77 -12.01 11.24 12.53
C ASP A 77 -12.32 10.03 13.38
N GLY A 78 -12.22 8.84 12.85
CA GLY A 78 -12.50 7.64 13.61
C GLY A 78 -12.22 6.40 12.80
N LEU A 79 -12.31 5.27 13.48
CA LEU A 79 -12.00 3.98 12.87
C LEU A 79 -12.96 3.65 11.73
N ASP A 80 -14.25 3.97 11.89
CA ASP A 80 -15.24 3.66 10.86
C ASP A 80 -14.93 4.37 9.55
N ALA A 81 -14.53 5.65 9.64
CA ALA A 81 -14.18 6.41 8.45
C ALA A 81 -12.94 5.84 7.78
N LEU A 82 -11.95 5.44 8.57
CA LEU A 82 -10.74 4.82 8.05
C LEU A 82 -11.06 3.51 7.33
N ILE A 83 -11.86 2.65 7.95
CA ILE A 83 -12.22 1.37 7.36
C ILE A 83 -12.98 1.56 6.05
N ALA A 84 -13.94 2.50 6.02
CA ALA A 84 -14.69 2.79 4.81
C ALA A 84 -13.78 3.24 3.68
N GLN A 85 -12.79 4.07 3.99
CA GLN A 85 -11.85 4.55 2.98
C GLN A 85 -10.96 3.41 2.48
N LEU A 86 -10.53 2.52 3.36
CA LEU A 86 -9.73 1.37 2.94
C LEU A 86 -10.50 0.47 1.98
N HIS A 87 -11.78 0.26 2.23
CA HIS A 87 -12.62 -0.51 1.32
C HIS A 87 -12.77 0.18 -0.04
N ALA A 88 -12.93 1.50 -0.02
CA ALA A 88 -13.03 2.27 -1.25
C ALA A 88 -11.72 2.21 -2.05
N ASP A 89 -10.57 2.26 -1.36
CA ASP A 89 -9.26 2.15 -2.01
C ASP A 89 -9.11 0.79 -2.68
N MET A 90 -9.54 -0.28 -2.03
CA MET A 90 -9.45 -1.61 -2.60
C MET A 90 -10.38 -1.77 -3.80
N ASP A 91 -11.59 -1.21 -3.73
CA ASP A 91 -12.50 -1.23 -4.87
C ASP A 91 -11.92 -0.50 -6.06
N GLU A 92 -11.31 0.64 -5.80
CA GLU A 92 -10.65 1.44 -6.84
C GLU A 92 -9.50 0.66 -7.47
N ARG A 93 -8.72 -0.03 -6.63
CA ARG A 93 -7.60 -0.86 -7.11
C ARG A 93 -8.09 -1.97 -8.04
N ARG A 94 -9.24 -2.59 -7.72
CA ARG A 94 -9.77 -3.69 -8.53
C ARG A 94 -10.18 -3.26 -9.93
N ARG A 95 -10.42 -1.98 -10.13
CA ARG A 95 -10.77 -1.46 -11.46
C ARG A 95 -9.58 -1.33 -12.38
N LEU A 96 -8.37 -1.45 -11.85
CA LEU A 96 -7.15 -1.33 -12.63
C LEU A 96 -6.58 -2.73 -12.89
N PRO A 97 -5.92 -2.93 -14.05
CA PRO A 97 -5.29 -4.22 -14.32
C PRO A 97 -4.10 -4.45 -13.41
N LEU A 98 -3.68 -5.70 -13.39
CA LEU A 98 -2.54 -6.11 -12.59
C LEU A 98 -1.23 -5.49 -13.06
#